data_6255a593aae0f1e26874234c1c25865f
#
_entry.id   6255a593aae0f1e26874234c1c25865f
#
_cell.length_a   1.000
_cell.length_b   1.000
_cell.length_c   1.000
_cell.angle_alpha   90.00
_cell.angle_beta   90.00
_cell.angle_gamma   90.00
#
_symmetry.space_group_name_H-M   'P 1'
#
loop_
_entity.id
_entity.type
_entity.pdbx_description
1 polymer ?
#
loop_
_entity_poly.entity_id
_entity_poly.type
_entity_poly.pdbx_seq_one_letter_code
_entity_poly.pdbx_strand_id
1 'polypeptide(L)'
;MDNDIGLIAHLMRRAGFGANREQIGIHANAGYQNTVEALLNPGEEDRMDDHLIRRFHPELSGMMGPNAPGQNWLYRMATTSAPLREKIALFWHGIFATGYAKVIHGKALSDQTRMFRTFGMGSFKDLLIQLSKDPAMIIWLDNQDNHNGAIN
;
A
#
# COMPACT_ATOMS: atom_id res chain seq x y z
N MET A 1 16.64 17.92 -22.20
CA MET A 1 15.56 18.48 -21.35
C MET A 1 14.18 17.88 -21.65
N ASP A 2 13.63 17.97 -22.88
CA ASP A 2 12.29 17.39 -23.13
C ASP A 2 12.23 15.87 -22.99
N ASN A 3 13.29 15.18 -23.41
CA ASN A 3 13.37 13.72 -23.30
C ASN A 3 13.41 13.23 -21.85
N ASP A 4 14.04 13.99 -20.96
CA ASP A 4 14.16 13.67 -19.52
C ASP A 4 12.82 13.84 -18.81
N ILE A 5 12.06 14.89 -19.13
CA ILE A 5 10.71 15.12 -18.60
C ILE A 5 9.77 13.96 -18.99
N GLY A 6 9.83 13.52 -20.25
CA GLY A 6 9.04 12.39 -20.73
C GLY A 6 9.38 11.08 -20.00
N LEU A 7 10.67 10.81 -19.79
CA LEU A 7 11.15 9.63 -19.06
C LEU A 7 10.74 9.67 -17.59
N ILE A 8 10.88 10.80 -16.92
CA ILE A 8 10.45 10.97 -15.53
C ILE A 8 8.94 10.81 -15.41
N ALA A 9 8.15 11.43 -16.30
CA ALA A 9 6.71 11.27 -16.30
C ALA A 9 6.29 9.81 -16.51
N HIS A 10 7.01 9.07 -17.37
CA HIS A 10 6.81 7.64 -17.56
C HIS A 10 7.15 6.86 -16.27
N LEU A 11 8.33 7.12 -15.67
CA LEU A 11 8.76 6.49 -14.44
C LEU A 11 7.73 6.69 -13.32
N MET A 12 7.26 7.91 -13.10
CA MET A 12 6.30 8.23 -12.04
C MET A 12 4.93 7.56 -12.25
N ARG A 13 4.51 7.33 -13.48
CA ARG A 13 3.30 6.53 -13.78
C ARG A 13 3.52 5.04 -13.52
N ARG A 14 4.72 4.51 -13.79
CA ARG A 14 5.04 3.09 -13.61
C ARG A 14 5.32 2.74 -12.15
N ALA A 15 6.11 3.56 -11.47
CA ALA A 15 6.53 3.37 -10.09
C ALA A 15 5.56 3.97 -9.05
N GLY A 16 4.54 4.70 -9.48
CA GLY A 16 3.56 5.32 -8.61
C GLY A 16 2.21 5.52 -9.30
N PHE A 17 1.55 6.62 -8.97
CA PHE A 17 0.21 6.98 -9.46
C PHE A 17 0.25 8.22 -10.36
N GLY A 18 1.43 8.57 -10.87
CA GLY A 18 1.71 9.78 -11.61
C GLY A 18 2.40 10.83 -10.74
N ALA A 19 2.62 12.00 -11.31
CA ALA A 19 3.15 13.17 -10.62
C ALA A 19 2.62 14.44 -11.31
N ASN A 20 2.46 15.51 -10.55
CA ASN A 20 2.11 16.82 -11.11
C ASN A 20 3.33 17.47 -11.80
N ARG A 21 3.11 18.58 -12.49
CA ARG A 21 4.15 19.26 -13.26
C ARG A 21 5.34 19.71 -12.40
N GLU A 22 5.08 20.18 -11.20
CA GLU A 22 6.10 20.62 -10.26
C GLU A 22 6.97 19.44 -9.81
N GLN A 23 6.34 18.34 -9.38
CA GLN A 23 7.04 17.12 -8.99
C GLN A 23 7.88 16.54 -10.15
N ILE A 24 7.34 16.51 -11.36
CA ILE A 24 8.10 16.07 -12.55
C ILE A 24 9.32 16.98 -12.76
N GLY A 25 9.19 18.30 -12.57
CA GLY A 25 10.31 19.25 -12.67
C GLY A 25 11.39 18.99 -11.61
N ILE A 26 11.00 18.76 -10.37
CA ILE A 26 11.93 18.41 -9.27
C ILE A 26 12.70 17.14 -9.60
N HIS A 27 12.01 16.08 -10.01
CA HIS A 27 12.63 14.80 -10.35
C HIS A 27 13.50 14.88 -11.62
N ALA A 28 13.10 15.65 -12.62
CA ALA A 28 13.91 15.86 -13.82
C ALA A 28 15.22 16.60 -13.50
N ASN A 29 15.18 17.60 -12.60
CA ASN A 29 16.38 18.29 -12.14
C ASN A 29 17.30 17.40 -11.29
N ALA A 30 16.73 16.49 -10.50
CA ALA A 30 17.51 15.49 -9.73
C ALA A 30 18.13 14.43 -10.65
N GLY A 31 17.58 14.20 -11.81
CA GLY A 31 18.00 13.18 -12.79
C GLY A 31 17.33 11.81 -12.57
N TYR A 32 17.29 11.02 -13.66
CA TYR A 32 16.57 9.75 -13.70
C TYR A 32 17.08 8.76 -12.63
N GLN A 33 18.40 8.56 -12.55
CA GLN A 33 18.99 7.59 -11.61
C GLN A 33 18.70 7.96 -10.16
N ASN A 34 18.87 9.23 -9.80
CA ASN A 34 18.57 9.70 -8.44
C ASN A 34 17.09 9.57 -8.10
N THR A 35 16.22 9.76 -9.08
CA THR A 35 14.77 9.54 -8.90
C THR A 35 14.46 8.07 -8.66
N VAL A 36 15.09 7.15 -9.39
CA VAL A 36 14.95 5.70 -9.17
C VAL A 36 15.41 5.32 -7.76
N GLU A 37 16.59 5.80 -7.34
CA GLU A 37 17.12 5.53 -5.99
C GLU A 37 16.19 6.06 -4.90
N ALA A 38 15.65 7.26 -5.06
CA ALA A 38 14.69 7.83 -4.12
C ALA A 38 13.38 7.03 -4.04
N LEU A 39 12.92 6.46 -5.14
CA LEU A 39 11.73 5.60 -5.17
C LEU A 39 11.99 4.24 -4.49
N LEU A 40 13.18 3.66 -4.70
CA LEU A 40 13.56 2.38 -4.10
C LEU A 40 13.85 2.50 -2.59
N ASN A 41 14.46 3.62 -2.20
CA ASN A 41 14.87 3.90 -0.83
C ASN A 41 14.17 5.17 -0.32
N PRO A 42 12.82 5.19 -0.27
CA PRO A 42 12.13 6.31 0.34
C PRO A 42 12.58 6.39 1.80
N GLY A 43 12.94 7.56 2.26
CA GLY A 43 13.36 7.82 3.65
C GLY A 43 12.39 7.26 4.70
N GLU A 44 12.44 7.76 5.91
CA GLU A 44 11.48 7.37 6.95
C GLU A 44 10.04 7.45 6.41
N GLU A 45 9.22 6.44 6.81
CA GLU A 45 7.84 6.33 6.35
C GLU A 45 7.16 7.69 6.37
N ASP A 46 6.44 7.97 5.28
CA ASP A 46 5.41 8.98 5.23
C ASP A 46 4.41 8.63 6.34
N ARG A 47 4.72 9.05 7.53
CA ARG A 47 3.85 8.94 8.70
C ARG A 47 2.72 9.93 8.52
N MET A 48 1.85 9.62 7.58
CA MET A 48 0.52 10.13 7.73
C MET A 48 0.02 9.56 9.04
N ASP A 49 0.13 10.39 10.08
CA ASP A 49 -0.17 10.01 11.43
C ASP A 49 -1.62 9.52 11.49
N ASP A 50 -1.82 8.25 11.76
CA ASP A 50 -3.16 7.66 11.92
C ASP A 50 -3.98 8.44 12.97
N HIS A 51 -3.32 9.14 13.91
CA HIS A 51 -3.97 10.03 14.86
C HIS A 51 -4.52 11.28 14.21
N LEU A 52 -3.84 11.85 13.22
CA LEU A 52 -4.35 13.01 12.46
C LEU A 52 -5.53 12.60 11.59
N ILE A 53 -5.44 11.45 10.93
CA ILE A 53 -6.56 10.90 10.17
C ILE A 53 -7.77 10.71 11.09
N ARG A 54 -7.61 10.04 12.23
CA ARG A 54 -8.72 9.83 13.17
C ARG A 54 -9.30 11.13 13.71
N ARG A 55 -8.47 12.14 13.88
CA ARG A 55 -8.91 13.44 14.44
C ARG A 55 -9.66 14.28 13.43
N PHE A 56 -9.18 14.35 12.18
CA PHE A 56 -9.72 15.25 11.16
C PHE A 56 -10.59 14.55 10.13
N HIS A 57 -10.43 13.23 9.96
CA HIS A 57 -11.13 12.39 9.00
C HIS A 57 -11.52 11.06 9.65
N PRO A 58 -12.38 11.08 10.69
CA PRO A 58 -12.78 9.86 11.40
C PRO A 58 -13.46 8.84 10.47
N GLU A 59 -14.10 9.30 9.40
CA GLU A 59 -14.72 8.46 8.37
C GLU A 59 -13.71 7.59 7.61
N LEU A 60 -12.42 7.98 7.57
CA LEU A 60 -11.35 7.20 6.96
C LEU A 60 -10.71 6.20 7.94
N SER A 61 -11.10 6.22 9.22
CA SER A 61 -10.61 5.21 10.14
C SER A 61 -11.22 3.85 9.80
N GLY A 62 -10.39 2.81 9.68
CA GLY A 62 -10.83 1.45 9.28
C GLY A 62 -11.92 0.83 10.16
N MET A 63 -12.37 1.55 11.19
CA MET A 63 -13.42 1.13 12.13
C MET A 63 -14.82 1.65 11.76
N MET A 64 -14.93 2.57 10.79
CA MET A 64 -16.17 3.32 10.51
C MET A 64 -16.99 2.76 9.34
N GLY A 65 -16.82 1.51 8.96
CA GLY A 65 -17.66 0.82 7.97
C GLY A 65 -16.90 0.18 6.81
N PRO A 66 -17.64 -0.39 5.85
CA PRO A 66 -17.08 -1.25 4.81
C PRO A 66 -16.13 -0.54 3.86
N ASN A 67 -16.36 0.74 3.61
CA ASN A 67 -15.58 1.52 2.62
C ASN A 67 -14.36 2.22 3.22
N ALA A 68 -14.31 2.38 4.55
CA ALA A 68 -13.26 3.16 5.20
C ALA A 68 -11.83 2.63 4.94
N PRO A 69 -11.54 1.33 4.91
CA PRO A 69 -10.21 0.82 4.57
C PRO A 69 -9.76 1.24 3.17
N GLY A 70 -10.65 1.11 2.17
CA GLY A 70 -10.37 1.48 0.79
C GLY A 70 -10.19 2.99 0.62
N GLN A 71 -11.04 3.79 1.25
CA GLN A 71 -10.95 5.26 1.22
C GLN A 71 -9.65 5.76 1.88
N ASN A 72 -9.28 5.21 3.04
CA ASN A 72 -8.01 5.51 3.69
C ASN A 72 -6.83 5.17 2.78
N TRP A 73 -6.86 4.00 2.15
CA TRP A 73 -5.80 3.59 1.25
C TRP A 73 -5.72 4.47 0.00
N LEU A 74 -6.85 4.81 -0.61
CA LEU A 74 -6.89 5.73 -1.75
C LEU A 74 -6.32 7.11 -1.39
N TYR A 75 -6.67 7.63 -0.21
CA TYR A 75 -6.10 8.88 0.29
C TYR A 75 -4.57 8.79 0.44
N ARG A 76 -4.06 7.68 0.99
CA ARG A 76 -2.61 7.43 1.09
C ARG A 76 -1.95 7.36 -0.28
N MET A 77 -2.53 6.68 -1.26
CA MET A 77 -1.99 6.62 -2.63
C MET A 77 -1.89 8.03 -3.26
N ALA A 78 -2.83 8.91 -2.94
CA ALA A 78 -2.87 10.27 -3.49
C ALA A 78 -1.88 11.23 -2.82
N THR A 79 -1.51 10.97 -1.55
CA THR A 79 -0.74 11.93 -0.74
C THR A 79 0.65 11.45 -0.33
N THR A 80 0.99 10.17 -0.57
CA THR A 80 2.24 9.56 -0.13
C THR A 80 3.48 10.20 -0.78
N SER A 81 4.56 10.35 0.00
CA SER A 81 5.90 10.64 -0.50
C SER A 81 6.66 9.39 -0.98
N ALA A 82 6.11 8.17 -0.72
CA ALA A 82 6.68 6.88 -1.09
C ALA A 82 5.78 6.10 -2.10
N PRO A 83 5.52 6.64 -3.31
CA PRO A 83 4.51 6.11 -4.21
C PRO A 83 4.79 4.69 -4.70
N LEU A 84 6.06 4.28 -4.84
CA LEU A 84 6.41 2.92 -5.22
C LEU A 84 5.99 1.91 -4.15
N ARG A 85 6.13 2.25 -2.88
CA ARG A 85 5.73 1.39 -1.76
C ARG A 85 4.23 1.11 -1.79
N GLU A 86 3.40 2.13 -2.02
CA GLU A 86 1.95 1.98 -2.19
C GLU A 86 1.58 1.20 -3.47
N LYS A 87 2.33 1.42 -4.55
CA LYS A 87 2.13 0.70 -5.82
C LYS A 87 2.41 -0.79 -5.68
N ILE A 88 3.46 -1.16 -4.96
CA ILE A 88 3.81 -2.56 -4.68
C ILE A 88 2.80 -3.18 -3.69
N ALA A 89 2.34 -2.43 -2.69
CA ALA A 89 1.27 -2.90 -1.82
C ALA A 89 -0.01 -3.21 -2.61
N LEU A 90 -0.39 -2.36 -3.56
CA LEU A 90 -1.52 -2.58 -4.46
C LEU A 90 -1.31 -3.80 -5.36
N PHE A 91 -0.09 -4.01 -5.87
CA PHE A 91 0.25 -5.20 -6.65
C PHE A 91 0.05 -6.48 -5.83
N TRP A 92 0.57 -6.53 -4.59
CA TRP A 92 0.40 -7.70 -3.72
C TRP A 92 -1.05 -7.92 -3.32
N HIS A 93 -1.80 -6.87 -3.05
CA HIS A 93 -3.23 -6.98 -2.80
C HIS A 93 -4.01 -7.52 -4.01
N GLY A 94 -3.56 -7.24 -5.23
CA GLY A 94 -4.13 -7.83 -6.45
C GLY A 94 -3.90 -9.34 -6.57
N ILE A 95 -2.84 -9.88 -5.96
CA ILE A 95 -2.52 -11.30 -5.94
C ILE A 95 -3.16 -12.00 -4.73
N PHE A 96 -3.02 -11.42 -3.54
CA PHE A 96 -3.50 -11.94 -2.26
C PHE A 96 -4.74 -11.17 -1.78
N ALA A 97 -5.70 -11.00 -2.67
CA ALA A 97 -6.88 -10.19 -2.44
C ALA A 97 -7.74 -10.72 -1.30
N THR A 98 -8.14 -9.81 -0.41
CA THR A 98 -9.20 -10.02 0.58
C THR A 98 -10.23 -8.91 0.43
N GLY A 99 -11.41 -9.10 0.97
CA GLY A 99 -12.45 -8.10 0.83
C GLY A 99 -13.41 -8.03 2.01
N TYR A 100 -14.01 -6.86 2.19
CA TYR A 100 -14.95 -6.61 3.28
C TYR A 100 -16.19 -7.52 3.22
N ALA A 101 -16.56 -7.98 2.02
CA ALA A 101 -17.72 -8.85 1.83
C ALA A 101 -17.66 -10.16 2.65
N LYS A 102 -16.44 -10.64 2.95
CA LYS A 102 -16.24 -11.86 3.76
C LYS A 102 -15.54 -11.56 5.09
N VAL A 103 -14.51 -10.72 5.10
CA VAL A 103 -13.73 -10.43 6.31
C VAL A 103 -14.55 -9.64 7.35
N ILE A 104 -15.43 -8.73 6.91
CA ILE A 104 -16.32 -7.90 7.74
C ILE A 104 -15.59 -7.19 8.91
N HIS A 105 -14.29 -6.91 8.75
CA HIS A 105 -13.46 -6.32 9.78
C HIS A 105 -12.48 -5.31 9.17
N GLY A 106 -12.87 -4.02 9.14
CA GLY A 106 -12.12 -2.96 8.48
C GLY A 106 -10.69 -2.80 8.99
N LYS A 107 -10.47 -2.98 10.31
CA LYS A 107 -9.13 -2.90 10.87
C LYS A 107 -8.21 -4.01 10.34
N ALA A 108 -8.69 -5.25 10.23
CA ALA A 108 -7.90 -6.35 9.68
C ALA A 108 -7.49 -6.08 8.22
N LEU A 109 -8.40 -5.55 7.39
CA LEU A 109 -8.10 -5.14 6.01
C LEU A 109 -7.08 -4.00 5.95
N SER A 110 -7.18 -3.02 6.84
CA SER A 110 -6.21 -1.93 6.93
C SER A 110 -4.84 -2.41 7.40
N ASP A 111 -4.79 -3.34 8.35
CA ASP A 111 -3.55 -3.94 8.83
C ASP A 111 -2.89 -4.80 7.75
N GLN A 112 -3.66 -5.52 6.93
CA GLN A 112 -3.14 -6.26 5.77
C GLN A 112 -2.51 -5.32 4.75
N THR A 113 -3.15 -4.22 4.38
CA THR A 113 -2.53 -3.25 3.45
C THR A 113 -1.26 -2.62 4.04
N ARG A 114 -1.20 -2.41 5.36
CA ARG A 114 0.02 -1.97 6.05
C ARG A 114 1.12 -3.04 5.97
N MET A 115 0.79 -4.29 6.17
CA MET A 115 1.71 -5.43 6.04
C MET A 115 2.30 -5.48 4.62
N PHE A 116 1.50 -5.33 3.57
CA PHE A 116 2.01 -5.26 2.19
C PHE A 116 2.96 -4.08 1.97
N ARG A 117 2.71 -2.90 2.56
CA ARG A 117 3.64 -1.76 2.50
C ARG A 117 4.98 -2.07 3.17
N THR A 118 4.93 -2.72 4.31
CA THR A 118 6.13 -3.01 5.12
C THR A 118 7.00 -4.08 4.47
N PHE A 119 6.39 -5.15 3.97
CA PHE A 119 7.11 -6.32 3.51
C PHE A 119 7.16 -6.48 1.99
N GLY A 120 6.32 -5.74 1.24
CA GLY A 120 6.10 -5.97 -0.19
C GLY A 120 7.30 -5.68 -1.08
N MET A 121 8.23 -4.82 -0.68
CA MET A 121 9.49 -4.55 -1.40
C MET A 121 10.65 -5.41 -0.90
N GLY A 122 10.43 -6.26 0.09
CA GLY A 122 11.45 -7.11 0.69
C GLY A 122 11.45 -8.55 0.15
N SER A 123 11.83 -9.48 1.01
CA SER A 123 11.86 -10.90 0.69
C SER A 123 10.45 -11.48 0.51
N PHE A 124 10.22 -12.18 -0.60
CA PHE A 124 8.95 -12.88 -0.85
C PHE A 124 8.64 -13.91 0.23
N LYS A 125 9.66 -14.61 0.73
CA LYS A 125 9.51 -15.55 1.85
C LYS A 125 8.95 -14.86 3.10
N ASP A 126 9.51 -13.71 3.45
CA ASP A 126 9.08 -12.97 4.64
C ASP A 126 7.67 -12.43 4.47
N LEU A 127 7.32 -11.94 3.29
CA LEU A 127 5.96 -11.53 2.94
C LEU A 127 4.97 -12.70 3.15
N LEU A 128 5.27 -13.89 2.64
CA LEU A 128 4.41 -15.06 2.81
C LEU A 128 4.28 -15.50 4.27
N ILE A 129 5.35 -15.41 5.05
CA ILE A 129 5.30 -15.70 6.50
C ILE A 129 4.38 -14.71 7.21
N GLN A 130 4.43 -13.43 6.86
CA GLN A 130 3.52 -12.44 7.45
C GLN A 130 2.07 -12.66 6.99
N LEU A 131 1.87 -12.94 5.72
CA LEU A 131 0.56 -13.21 5.14
C LEU A 131 -0.11 -14.44 5.77
N SER A 132 0.65 -15.49 6.08
CA SER A 132 0.13 -16.69 6.75
C SER A 132 -0.38 -16.43 8.17
N LYS A 133 0.03 -15.32 8.79
CA LYS A 133 -0.40 -14.88 10.13
C LYS A 133 -1.44 -13.77 10.07
N ASP A 134 -1.74 -13.27 8.88
CA ASP A 134 -2.62 -12.13 8.69
C ASP A 134 -4.09 -12.50 8.96
N PRO A 135 -4.77 -11.84 9.90
CA PRO A 135 -6.16 -12.17 10.25
C PRO A 135 -7.13 -12.05 9.07
N ALA A 136 -6.93 -11.07 8.18
CA ALA A 136 -7.80 -10.91 7.02
C ALA A 136 -7.67 -12.11 6.06
N MET A 137 -6.45 -12.60 5.84
CA MET A 137 -6.20 -13.76 5.00
C MET A 137 -6.69 -15.06 5.64
N ILE A 138 -6.49 -15.23 6.95
CA ILE A 138 -6.98 -16.39 7.70
C ILE A 138 -8.50 -16.51 7.56
N ILE A 139 -9.23 -15.42 7.77
CA ILE A 139 -10.70 -15.38 7.61
C ILE A 139 -11.09 -15.59 6.15
N TRP A 140 -10.37 -14.98 5.20
CA TRP A 140 -10.67 -15.07 3.77
C TRP A 140 -10.60 -16.50 3.23
N LEU A 141 -9.66 -17.29 3.75
CA LEU A 141 -9.43 -18.69 3.36
C LEU A 141 -10.12 -19.71 4.29
N ASP A 142 -10.94 -19.25 5.23
CA ASP A 142 -11.59 -20.10 6.25
C ASP A 142 -10.62 -20.92 7.12
N ASN A 143 -9.36 -20.47 7.21
CA ASN A 143 -8.32 -21.16 7.98
C ASN A 143 -8.58 -21.20 9.49
N GLN A 144 -9.42 -20.29 10.01
CA GLN A 144 -9.85 -20.30 11.40
C GLN A 144 -10.69 -21.55 11.76
N ASP A 145 -11.29 -22.20 10.75
CA ASP A 145 -12.12 -23.39 10.95
C ASP A 145 -11.32 -24.69 10.86
N ASN A 146 -10.05 -24.60 10.46
CA ASN A 146 -9.16 -25.77 10.39
C ASN A 146 -8.75 -26.23 11.79
N HIS A 147 -9.06 -27.49 12.11
CA HIS A 147 -8.65 -28.14 13.34
C HIS A 147 -8.39 -29.64 13.11
N ASN A 148 -7.80 -30.30 14.10
CA ASN A 148 -7.51 -31.73 13.99
C ASN A 148 -8.81 -32.55 13.79
N GLY A 149 -8.90 -33.25 12.66
CA GLY A 149 -10.09 -34.04 12.28
C GLY A 149 -11.10 -33.30 11.39
N ALA A 150 -10.92 -32.00 11.15
CA ALA A 150 -11.68 -31.23 10.16
C ALA A 150 -10.73 -30.29 9.41
N ILE A 151 -10.29 -30.71 8.25
CA ILE A 151 -9.44 -29.93 7.35
C ILE A 151 -10.35 -29.37 6.25
N ASN A 152 -10.31 -28.06 6.06
CA ASN A 152 -11.03 -27.36 4.99
C ASN A 152 -10.31 -27.58 3.65
#